data_dd130e89a55b1c14e68971a5f21b1a5b
#
_entry.id   dd130e89a55b1c14e68971a5f21b1a5b
#
_cell.length_a   1.000
_cell.length_b   1.000
_cell.length_c   1.000
_cell.angle_alpha   90.00
_cell.angle_beta   90.00
_cell.angle_gamma   90.00
#
_symmetry.space_group_name_H-M   'P 1'
#
loop_
_entity.id
_entity.type
_entity.pdbx_description
1 polymer ?
#
loop_
_entity_poly.entity_id
_entity_poly.type
_entity_poly.pdbx_seq_one_letter_code
_entity_poly.pdbx_strand_id
1 'polypeptide(L)'
;MTDFTKILDKAKELESKMKESQEKIKNIQVEGTSGSNSVKVILNGENEMIKINLSEHVMKEDKIIIEDLIVAAHNNAKSELKSKTSEEISKSTSGFGIPGFKWPL
;
A
#
# COMPACT_ATOMS: atom_id res chain seq x y z
N MET A 1 -28.17 13.18 26.96
CA MET A 1 -26.97 13.95 27.32
C MET A 1 -25.73 13.11 27.47
N THR A 2 -25.89 11.94 28.06
CA THR A 2 -24.80 10.99 28.14
C THR A 2 -24.29 10.55 26.77
N ASP A 3 -25.12 10.64 25.76
CA ASP A 3 -24.77 10.18 24.41
C ASP A 3 -23.71 11.06 23.72
N PHE A 4 -23.70 12.35 24.08
CA PHE A 4 -22.75 13.27 23.50
C PHE A 4 -21.31 12.95 23.92
N THR A 5 -21.12 12.62 25.19
CA THR A 5 -19.83 12.22 25.71
C THR A 5 -19.35 10.93 25.05
N LYS A 6 -20.27 9.98 24.84
CA LYS A 6 -19.95 8.72 24.17
C LYS A 6 -19.54 8.96 22.72
N ILE A 7 -20.22 9.88 22.05
CA ILE A 7 -19.89 10.24 20.66
C ILE A 7 -18.48 10.83 20.58
N LEU A 8 -18.15 11.73 21.51
CA LEU A 8 -16.82 12.32 21.57
C LEU A 8 -15.73 11.29 21.86
N ASP A 9 -16.03 10.35 22.77
CA ASP A 9 -15.08 9.29 23.12
C ASP A 9 -14.82 8.38 21.92
N LYS A 10 -15.86 8.04 21.17
CA LYS A 10 -15.73 7.21 19.98
C LYS A 10 -14.97 7.95 18.87
N ALA A 11 -15.21 9.25 18.73
CA ALA A 11 -14.51 10.06 17.74
C ALA A 11 -13.00 10.11 18.06
N LYS A 12 -12.64 10.26 19.33
CA LYS A 12 -11.24 10.26 19.77
C LYS A 12 -10.59 8.90 19.55
N GLU A 13 -11.33 7.85 19.84
CA GLU A 13 -10.85 6.47 19.63
C GLU A 13 -10.60 6.21 18.14
N LEU A 14 -11.51 6.63 17.29
CA LEU A 14 -11.37 6.50 15.84
C LEU A 14 -10.18 7.29 15.34
N GLU A 15 -10.02 8.52 15.79
CA GLU A 15 -8.87 9.36 15.43
C GLU A 15 -7.55 8.69 15.80
N SER A 16 -7.47 8.14 17.01
CA SER A 16 -6.29 7.41 17.48
C SER A 16 -5.98 6.21 16.60
N LYS A 17 -7.00 5.45 16.26
CA LYS A 17 -6.83 4.28 15.37
C LYS A 17 -6.41 4.67 13.96
N MET A 18 -6.93 5.77 13.47
CA MET A 18 -6.54 6.26 12.14
C MET A 18 -5.09 6.71 12.12
N LYS A 19 -4.62 7.38 13.16
CA LYS A 19 -3.21 7.77 13.29
C LYS A 19 -2.30 6.54 13.32
N GLU A 20 -2.69 5.55 14.10
CA GLU A 20 -1.98 4.28 14.19
C GLU A 20 -1.93 3.57 12.83
N SER A 21 -3.05 3.58 12.13
CA SER A 21 -3.14 3.01 10.78
C SER A 21 -2.23 3.74 9.80
N GLN A 22 -2.20 5.06 9.86
CA GLN A 22 -1.33 5.86 9.00
C GLN A 22 0.15 5.55 9.24
N GLU A 23 0.53 5.35 10.49
CA GLU A 23 1.91 4.95 10.81
C GLU A 23 2.24 3.57 10.25
N LYS A 24 1.32 2.64 10.35
CA LYS A 24 1.49 1.31 9.77
C LYS A 24 1.60 1.37 8.25
N ILE A 25 0.78 2.21 7.63
CA ILE A 25 0.83 2.40 6.18
C ILE A 25 2.17 2.96 5.73
N LYS A 26 2.70 3.95 6.44
CA LYS A 26 4.00 4.52 6.14
C LYS A 26 5.11 3.48 6.13
N ASN A 27 5.01 2.49 6.99
CA ASN A 27 6.01 1.45 7.17
C ASN A 27 5.80 0.22 6.26
N ILE A 28 4.77 0.24 5.44
CA ILE A 28 4.52 -0.83 4.47
C ILE A 28 5.63 -0.79 3.42
N GLN A 29 6.10 -1.98 3.04
CA GLN A 29 6.95 -2.16 1.88
C GLN A 29 6.32 -3.26 1.03
N VAL A 30 6.26 -3.02 -0.26
CA VAL A 30 5.73 -4.00 -1.20
C VAL A 30 6.73 -4.22 -2.32
N GLU A 31 6.64 -5.39 -2.91
CA GLU A 31 7.50 -5.78 -4.02
C GLU A 31 6.65 -6.04 -5.25
N GLY A 32 7.06 -5.49 -6.37
CA GLY A 32 6.50 -5.80 -7.67
C GLY A 32 7.57 -6.42 -8.55
N THR A 33 7.21 -7.41 -9.31
CA THR A 33 8.16 -8.13 -10.18
C THR A 33 7.65 -8.19 -11.60
N SER A 34 8.57 -8.42 -12.53
CA SER A 34 8.25 -8.68 -13.93
C SER A 34 9.34 -9.55 -14.55
N GLY A 35 9.06 -10.07 -15.74
CA GLY A 35 10.03 -10.86 -16.48
C GLY A 35 10.53 -12.09 -15.72
N SER A 36 9.63 -12.87 -15.15
CA SER A 36 9.97 -14.05 -14.32
C SER A 36 10.91 -13.71 -13.18
N ASN A 37 10.60 -12.62 -12.49
CA ASN A 37 11.38 -12.12 -11.35
C ASN A 37 12.74 -11.53 -11.72
N SER A 38 12.95 -11.22 -13.00
CA SER A 38 14.18 -10.58 -13.48
C SER A 38 14.30 -9.14 -13.03
N VAL A 39 13.16 -8.49 -12.84
CA VAL A 39 13.10 -7.09 -12.38
C VAL A 39 12.22 -7.04 -11.14
N LYS A 40 12.73 -6.40 -10.10
CA LYS A 40 11.99 -6.21 -8.84
C LYS A 40 12.02 -4.74 -8.48
N VAL A 41 10.87 -4.23 -8.06
CA VAL A 41 10.73 -2.86 -7.58
C VAL A 41 10.13 -2.92 -6.18
N ILE A 42 10.70 -2.15 -5.26
CA ILE A 42 10.16 -2.05 -3.90
C ILE A 42 9.65 -0.63 -3.71
N LEU A 43 8.39 -0.52 -3.30
CA LEU A 43 7.75 0.74 -2.94
C LEU A 43 7.48 0.76 -1.44
N ASN A 44 7.56 1.93 -0.85
CA ASN A 44 7.15 2.11 0.55
C ASN A 44 5.69 2.58 0.59
N GLY A 45 5.17 2.76 1.81
CA GLY A 45 3.78 3.19 2.00
C GLY A 45 3.49 4.61 1.53
N GLU A 46 4.50 5.40 1.25
CA GLU A 46 4.37 6.74 0.69
C GLU A 46 4.47 6.74 -0.84
N ASN A 47 4.42 5.54 -1.43
CA ASN A 47 4.45 5.36 -2.88
C ASN A 47 5.79 5.75 -3.51
N GLU A 48 6.85 5.72 -2.72
CA GLU A 48 8.19 5.99 -3.22
C GLU A 48 8.87 4.68 -3.61
N MET A 49 9.60 4.71 -4.72
CA MET A 49 10.43 3.57 -5.12
C MET A 49 11.73 3.64 -4.33
N ILE A 50 11.92 2.73 -3.41
CA ILE A 50 13.11 2.71 -2.54
C ILE A 50 14.19 1.77 -3.03
N LYS A 51 13.86 0.88 -3.95
CA LYS A 51 14.84 -0.06 -4.48
C LYS A 51 14.38 -0.63 -5.81
N ILE A 52 15.33 -0.87 -6.67
CA ILE A 52 15.13 -1.59 -7.92
C ILE A 52 16.25 -2.62 -8.05
N ASN A 53 15.89 -3.85 -8.41
CA ASN A 53 16.84 -4.91 -8.68
C ASN A 53 16.67 -5.38 -10.12
N LEU A 54 17.76 -5.38 -10.85
CA LEU A 54 17.80 -5.90 -12.21
C LEU A 54 18.74 -7.12 -12.19
N SER A 55 18.27 -8.27 -12.68
CA SER A 55 19.11 -9.44 -12.77
C SER A 55 20.19 -9.24 -13.84
N GLU A 56 21.29 -9.98 -13.74
CA GLU A 56 22.33 -9.93 -14.77
C GLU A 56 21.78 -10.34 -16.13
N HIS A 57 20.86 -11.28 -16.14
CA HIS A 57 20.24 -11.77 -17.35
C HIS A 57 19.47 -10.64 -18.07
N VAL A 58 18.70 -9.83 -17.34
CA VAL A 58 17.91 -8.77 -17.96
C VAL A 58 18.79 -7.64 -18.49
N MET A 59 19.95 -7.43 -17.90
CA MET A 59 20.88 -6.39 -18.36
C MET A 59 21.43 -6.64 -19.76
N LYS A 60 21.28 -7.87 -20.25
CA LYS A 60 21.70 -8.23 -21.60
C LYS A 60 20.62 -8.00 -22.65
N GLU A 61 19.42 -7.63 -22.22
CA GLU A 61 18.32 -7.37 -23.11
C GLU A 61 18.42 -5.98 -23.73
N ASP A 62 17.63 -5.74 -24.78
CA ASP A 62 17.54 -4.42 -25.39
C ASP A 62 16.98 -3.40 -24.40
N LYS A 63 17.43 -2.18 -24.55
CA LYS A 63 17.01 -1.07 -23.70
C LYS A 63 15.49 -0.96 -23.57
N ILE A 64 14.76 -1.07 -24.67
CA ILE A 64 13.31 -0.96 -24.68
C ILE A 64 12.68 -2.06 -23.83
N ILE A 65 13.21 -3.28 -23.91
CA ILE A 65 12.73 -4.40 -23.10
C ILE A 65 12.95 -4.13 -21.62
N ILE A 66 14.14 -3.65 -21.26
CA ILE A 66 14.47 -3.32 -19.87
C ILE A 66 13.51 -2.24 -19.35
N GLU A 67 13.29 -1.20 -20.13
CA GLU A 67 12.38 -0.11 -19.75
C GLU A 67 10.97 -0.62 -19.53
N ASP A 68 10.45 -1.45 -20.42
CA ASP A 68 9.11 -2.01 -20.31
C ASP A 68 8.98 -2.92 -19.08
N LEU A 69 10.00 -3.70 -18.78
CA LEU A 69 9.99 -4.56 -17.61
C LEU A 69 10.01 -3.76 -16.31
N ILE A 70 10.72 -2.65 -16.28
CA ILE A 70 10.74 -1.76 -15.11
C ILE A 70 9.35 -1.15 -14.89
N VAL A 71 8.71 -0.67 -15.94
CA VAL A 71 7.35 -0.14 -15.88
C VAL A 71 6.38 -1.19 -15.35
N ALA A 72 6.47 -2.41 -15.86
CA ALA A 72 5.60 -3.51 -15.43
C ALA A 72 5.82 -3.85 -13.95
N ALA A 73 7.07 -3.95 -13.51
CA ALA A 73 7.37 -4.24 -12.11
C ALA A 73 6.86 -3.13 -11.18
N HIS A 74 7.05 -1.89 -11.59
CA HIS A 74 6.55 -0.75 -10.81
C HIS A 74 5.03 -0.76 -10.69
N ASN A 75 4.33 -1.01 -11.79
CA ASN A 75 2.86 -1.08 -11.78
C ASN A 75 2.36 -2.23 -10.91
N ASN A 76 3.05 -3.36 -10.94
CA ASN A 76 2.72 -4.50 -10.07
C ASN A 76 2.94 -4.15 -8.59
N ALA A 77 4.01 -3.43 -8.27
CA ALA A 77 4.26 -2.96 -6.90
C ALA A 77 3.19 -1.98 -6.45
N LYS A 78 2.76 -1.07 -7.31
CA LYS A 78 1.68 -0.12 -6.99
C LYS A 78 0.37 -0.85 -6.69
N SER A 79 0.07 -1.88 -7.44
CA SER A 79 -1.12 -2.70 -7.23
C SER A 79 -1.06 -3.40 -5.86
N GLU A 80 0.09 -3.95 -5.51
CA GLU A 80 0.30 -4.56 -4.20
C GLU A 80 0.17 -3.55 -3.07
N LEU A 81 0.72 -2.37 -3.25
CA LEU A 81 0.64 -1.30 -2.25
C LEU A 81 -0.82 -0.88 -2.02
N LYS A 82 -1.56 -0.70 -3.10
CA LYS A 82 -2.97 -0.34 -3.02
C LYS A 82 -3.77 -1.39 -2.24
N SER A 83 -3.51 -2.66 -2.51
CA SER A 83 -4.16 -3.78 -1.83
C SER A 83 -3.84 -3.79 -0.34
N LYS A 84 -2.58 -3.62 0.03
CA LYS A 84 -2.17 -3.61 1.43
C LYS A 84 -2.69 -2.39 2.18
N THR A 85 -2.70 -1.23 1.54
CA THR A 85 -3.25 -0.01 2.12
C THR A 85 -4.74 -0.16 2.40
N SER A 86 -5.49 -0.69 1.44
CA SER A 86 -6.92 -0.96 1.61
C SER A 86 -7.18 -1.91 2.75
N GLU A 87 -6.38 -2.96 2.85
CA GLU A 87 -6.49 -3.96 3.92
C GLU A 87 -6.27 -3.33 5.28
N GLU A 88 -5.25 -2.49 5.42
CA GLU A 88 -4.95 -1.82 6.67
C GLU A 88 -6.05 -0.84 7.08
N ILE A 89 -6.57 -0.08 6.15
CA ILE A 89 -7.67 0.84 6.42
C ILE A 89 -8.92 0.07 6.86
N SER A 90 -9.20 -1.04 6.18
CA SER A 90 -10.33 -1.90 6.52
C SER A 90 -10.21 -2.44 7.94
N LYS A 91 -9.03 -2.88 8.35
CA LYS A 91 -8.78 -3.34 9.72
C LYS A 91 -9.02 -2.24 10.73
N SER A 92 -8.56 -1.04 10.44
CA SER A 92 -8.66 0.10 11.36
C SER A 92 -10.09 0.55 11.58
N THR A 93 -10.95 0.35 10.58
CA THR A 93 -12.34 0.80 10.62
C THR A 93 -13.33 -0.31 10.95
N SER A 94 -12.86 -1.55 11.11
CA SER A 94 -13.75 -2.70 11.33
C SER A 94 -14.62 -2.59 12.56
N GLY A 95 -14.15 -1.94 13.63
CA GLY A 95 -14.94 -1.74 14.84
C GLY A 95 -15.89 -0.56 14.76
N PHE A 96 -15.79 0.25 13.72
CA PHE A 96 -16.59 1.46 13.51
C PHE A 96 -17.42 1.34 12.24
N GLY A 97 -17.47 0.14 11.69
CA GLY A 97 -18.04 -0.09 10.38
C GLY A 97 -19.47 0.36 10.21
N ILE A 98 -19.71 1.13 9.17
CA ILE A 98 -21.06 1.39 8.69
C ILE A 98 -21.36 0.22 7.75
N PRO A 99 -22.40 -0.57 8.04
CA PRO A 99 -22.71 -1.73 7.20
C PRO A 99 -22.84 -1.35 5.73
N GLY A 100 -22.12 -2.05 4.89
CA GLY A 100 -22.15 -1.81 3.45
C GLY A 100 -21.27 -0.68 2.96
N PHE A 101 -20.57 0.02 3.85
CA PHE A 101 -19.64 1.10 3.44
C PHE A 101 -18.34 0.52 2.90
N LYS A 102 -17.94 0.99 1.73
CA LYS A 102 -16.64 0.63 1.14
C LYS A 102 -15.82 1.89 0.95
N TRP A 103 -14.57 1.83 1.34
CA TRP A 103 -13.66 2.93 1.13
C TRP A 103 -13.34 3.07 -0.36
N PRO A 104 -13.34 4.29 -0.91
CA PRO A 104 -13.03 4.51 -2.32
C PRO A 104 -11.51 4.47 -2.57
N LEU A 105 -10.98 3.28 -2.60
CA LEU A 105 -9.54 3.09 -2.82
C LEU A 105 -9.22 2.46 -4.16
#